data_31f24decb15c858c89ba1b787bca62a4
#
_entry.id   31f24decb15c858c89ba1b787bca62a4
#
_cell.length_a   1.000
_cell.length_b   1.000
_cell.length_c   1.000
_cell.angle_alpha   90.00
_cell.angle_beta   90.00
_cell.angle_gamma   90.00
#
_symmetry.space_group_name_H-M   'P 1'
#
loop_
_entity.id
_entity.type
_entity.pdbx_description
1 polymer ?
#
loop_
_entity_poly.entity_id
_entity_poly.type
_entity_poly.pdbx_seq_one_letter_code
_entity_poly.pdbx_strand_id
1 'polypeptide(L)'
;AGSLDSLGLMARSIEDISLLRDVLLGRPWQPLEGAPPKPKIGFCRSHLWAQIEAPAAALLEDAAQRLSAAGAQVVDIDLPASFAEVLDAHRWVSSFEFARNFRHEVTHHWNLISEQLREGRLKDGLGCTFERYLEARTFLEGLRAELPALVGDCDLLLTAPCNGEAPIGTSTTGNPYFSALWTAMHVPCLTLPLFTGPNGMPIGAQLIGHRNRDRQLLDAARWVSATLG
;
A
#
# COMPACT_ATOMS: atom_id res chain seq x y z
N ALA A 1 -6.99 6.66 12.11
CA ALA A 1 -5.82 7.51 12.42
C ALA A 1 -5.77 8.68 11.43
N GLY A 2 -5.96 9.90 11.90
CA GLY A 2 -6.15 11.07 11.02
C GLY A 2 -4.95 11.39 10.11
N SER A 3 -3.74 10.98 10.51
CA SER A 3 -2.51 11.22 9.74
C SER A 3 -2.12 10.07 8.81
N LEU A 4 -2.81 8.92 8.86
CA LEU A 4 -2.46 7.72 8.10
C LEU A 4 -3.63 7.16 7.27
N ASP A 5 -4.87 7.38 7.70
CA ASP A 5 -6.02 6.82 7.01
C ASP A 5 -6.18 7.45 5.63
N SER A 6 -6.45 6.63 4.64
CA SER A 6 -6.76 7.02 3.27
C SER A 6 -8.06 6.36 2.82
N LEU A 7 -8.75 6.99 1.87
CA LEU A 7 -9.94 6.42 1.27
C LEU A 7 -9.52 5.40 0.19
N GLY A 8 -9.99 4.16 0.33
CA GLY A 8 -9.81 3.11 -0.67
C GLY A 8 -10.97 3.06 -1.67
N LEU A 9 -10.63 2.86 -2.93
CA LEU A 9 -11.60 2.64 -4.00
C LEU A 9 -11.43 1.22 -4.55
N MET A 10 -12.53 0.53 -4.79
CA MET A 10 -12.57 -0.76 -5.45
C MET A 10 -13.54 -0.69 -6.62
N ALA A 11 -13.08 -1.05 -7.81
CA ALA A 11 -13.89 -1.06 -9.02
C ALA A 11 -13.44 -2.17 -9.98
N ARG A 12 -14.17 -2.37 -11.07
CA ARG A 12 -13.87 -3.41 -12.06
C ARG A 12 -12.81 -3.00 -13.08
N SER A 13 -12.58 -1.69 -13.24
CA SER A 13 -11.62 -1.15 -14.19
C SER A 13 -10.83 0.01 -13.60
N ILE A 14 -9.69 0.31 -14.20
CA ILE A 14 -8.87 1.47 -13.85
C ILE A 14 -9.61 2.76 -14.20
N GLU A 15 -10.38 2.75 -15.28
CA GLU A 15 -11.22 3.85 -15.74
C GLU A 15 -12.28 4.23 -14.68
N ASP A 16 -12.94 3.23 -14.08
CA ASP A 16 -13.90 3.45 -12.99
C ASP A 16 -13.22 4.02 -11.73
N ILE A 17 -12.02 3.56 -11.40
CA ILE A 17 -11.21 4.16 -10.31
C ILE A 17 -10.91 5.63 -10.62
N SER A 18 -10.54 5.95 -11.87
CA SER A 18 -10.29 7.33 -12.29
C SER A 18 -11.52 8.21 -12.17
N LEU A 19 -12.68 7.70 -12.61
CA LEU A 19 -13.96 8.39 -12.49
C LEU A 19 -14.31 8.67 -11.01
N LEU A 20 -14.27 7.63 -10.17
CA LEU A 20 -14.57 7.75 -8.74
C LEU A 20 -13.62 8.72 -8.03
N ARG A 21 -12.34 8.69 -8.38
CA ARG A 21 -11.35 9.63 -7.86
C ARG A 21 -11.73 11.08 -8.20
N ASP A 22 -12.07 11.37 -9.43
CA ASP A 22 -12.41 12.73 -9.85
C ASP A 22 -13.70 13.22 -9.18
N VAL A 23 -14.71 12.33 -9.02
CA VAL A 23 -15.94 12.63 -8.26
C VAL A 23 -15.62 12.98 -6.81
N LEU A 24 -14.79 12.18 -6.12
CA LEU A 24 -14.42 12.42 -4.72
C LEU A 24 -13.60 13.69 -4.53
N LEU A 25 -12.82 14.08 -5.53
CA LEU A 25 -12.06 15.34 -5.52
C LEU A 25 -12.89 16.55 -5.94
N GLY A 26 -14.18 16.38 -6.27
CA GLY A 26 -15.05 17.46 -6.77
C GLY A 26 -14.58 18.04 -8.08
N ARG A 27 -13.92 17.25 -8.94
CA ARG A 27 -13.37 17.66 -10.23
C ARG A 27 -14.23 17.13 -11.38
N PRO A 28 -14.28 17.85 -12.53
CA PRO A 28 -14.83 17.28 -13.74
C PRO A 28 -14.07 16.01 -14.11
N TRP A 29 -14.82 14.95 -14.46
CA TRP A 29 -14.21 13.71 -14.91
C TRP A 29 -13.39 13.94 -16.19
N GLN A 30 -12.18 13.44 -16.18
CA GLN A 30 -11.28 13.43 -17.31
C GLN A 30 -10.94 11.97 -17.63
N PRO A 31 -11.43 11.41 -18.73
CA PRO A 31 -11.13 10.04 -19.11
C PRO A 31 -9.61 9.84 -19.29
N LEU A 32 -9.17 8.61 -19.04
CA LEU A 32 -7.80 8.18 -19.35
C LEU A 32 -7.75 7.85 -20.86
N GLU A 33 -7.28 8.80 -21.67
CA GLU A 33 -7.30 8.69 -23.14
C GLU A 33 -5.94 8.27 -23.70
N GLY A 34 -5.97 7.72 -24.92
CA GLY A 34 -4.79 7.33 -25.67
C GLY A 34 -4.10 6.07 -25.16
N ALA A 35 -3.04 5.67 -25.86
CA ALA A 35 -2.16 4.60 -25.43
C ALA A 35 -1.20 5.14 -24.37
N PRO A 36 -1.17 4.54 -23.17
CA PRO A 36 -0.25 4.99 -22.13
C PRO A 36 1.20 4.73 -22.58
N PRO A 37 2.14 5.64 -22.28
CA PRO A 37 3.55 5.42 -22.56
C PRO A 37 4.05 4.19 -21.79
N LYS A 38 5.08 3.54 -22.33
CA LYS A 38 5.77 2.46 -21.61
C LYS A 38 6.45 3.04 -20.37
N PRO A 39 6.11 2.58 -19.15
CA PRO A 39 6.65 3.15 -17.94
C PRO A 39 8.09 2.68 -17.68
N LYS A 40 8.84 3.49 -16.93
CA LYS A 40 9.99 3.03 -16.19
C LYS A 40 9.52 2.52 -14.84
N ILE A 41 9.83 1.26 -14.53
CA ILE A 41 9.30 0.54 -13.37
C ILE A 41 10.44 0.21 -12.40
N GLY A 42 10.29 0.63 -11.14
CA GLY A 42 11.15 0.15 -10.07
C GLY A 42 10.59 -1.16 -9.49
N PHE A 43 11.32 -2.26 -9.57
CA PHE A 43 10.91 -3.48 -8.88
C PHE A 43 11.42 -3.44 -7.43
N CYS A 44 10.50 -3.26 -6.48
CA CYS A 44 10.82 -3.07 -5.08
C CYS A 44 10.46 -4.31 -4.25
N ARG A 45 11.48 -5.06 -3.85
CA ARG A 45 11.29 -6.24 -3.00
C ARG A 45 11.11 -5.91 -1.54
N SER A 46 11.24 -4.72 -1.06
CA SER A 46 11.16 -4.27 0.33
C SER A 46 11.73 -5.27 1.38
N HIS A 47 11.88 -4.87 2.61
CA HIS A 47 12.29 -5.75 3.72
C HIS A 47 11.25 -6.84 4.06
N LEU A 48 10.03 -6.74 3.51
CA LEU A 48 8.97 -7.75 3.70
C LEU A 48 9.06 -8.92 2.72
N TRP A 49 9.96 -8.87 1.73
CA TRP A 49 10.05 -9.91 0.69
C TRP A 49 10.25 -11.31 1.24
N ALA A 50 11.02 -11.47 2.31
CA ALA A 50 11.23 -12.76 2.98
C ALA A 50 9.93 -13.37 3.59
N GLN A 51 8.87 -12.58 3.73
CA GLN A 51 7.56 -13.01 4.25
C GLN A 51 6.58 -13.39 3.13
N ILE A 52 6.97 -13.23 1.86
CA ILE A 52 6.13 -13.57 0.71
C ILE A 52 6.20 -15.08 0.49
N GLU A 53 5.05 -15.69 0.21
CA GLU A 53 4.96 -17.09 -0.20
C GLU A 53 5.67 -17.30 -1.54
N ALA A 54 6.40 -18.40 -1.67
CA ALA A 54 7.20 -18.68 -2.86
C ALA A 54 6.41 -18.59 -4.19
N PRO A 55 5.15 -19.09 -4.29
CA PRO A 55 4.36 -18.93 -5.51
C PRO A 55 4.08 -17.44 -5.86
N ALA A 56 3.76 -16.62 -4.85
CA ALA A 56 3.49 -15.20 -5.07
C ALA A 56 4.75 -14.42 -5.48
N ALA A 57 5.89 -14.73 -4.85
CA ALA A 57 7.17 -14.16 -5.22
C ALA A 57 7.53 -14.49 -6.68
N ALA A 58 7.37 -15.77 -7.09
CA ALA A 58 7.66 -16.20 -8.46
C ALA A 58 6.78 -15.50 -9.50
N LEU A 59 5.48 -15.28 -9.21
CA LEU A 59 4.56 -14.56 -10.08
C LEU A 59 4.95 -13.08 -10.27
N LEU A 60 5.44 -12.44 -9.21
CA LEU A 60 5.88 -11.04 -9.28
C LEU A 60 7.23 -10.89 -10.01
N GLU A 61 8.15 -11.85 -9.83
CA GLU A 61 9.40 -11.91 -10.58
C GLU A 61 9.13 -12.13 -12.10
N ASP A 62 8.23 -13.07 -12.44
CA ASP A 62 7.79 -13.29 -13.82
C ASP A 62 7.14 -12.03 -14.41
N ALA A 63 6.28 -11.36 -13.64
CA ALA A 63 5.67 -10.10 -14.07
C ALA A 63 6.72 -9.04 -14.41
N ALA A 64 7.74 -8.86 -13.59
CA ALA A 64 8.82 -7.92 -13.86
C ALA A 64 9.57 -8.27 -15.15
N GLN A 65 9.84 -9.55 -15.40
CA GLN A 65 10.47 -10.03 -16.63
C GLN A 65 9.57 -9.81 -17.86
N ARG A 66 8.29 -10.12 -17.78
CA ARG A 66 7.31 -9.91 -18.87
C ARG A 66 7.17 -8.43 -19.22
N LEU A 67 7.10 -7.55 -18.21
CA LEU A 67 7.04 -6.10 -18.43
C LEU A 67 8.32 -5.59 -19.12
N SER A 68 9.48 -6.08 -18.72
CA SER A 68 10.76 -5.77 -19.37
C SER A 68 10.78 -6.27 -20.83
N ALA A 69 10.36 -7.51 -21.09
CA ALA A 69 10.28 -8.08 -22.45
C ALA A 69 9.28 -7.30 -23.35
N ALA A 70 8.22 -6.73 -22.78
CA ALA A 70 7.27 -5.86 -23.49
C ALA A 70 7.83 -4.45 -23.76
N GLY A 71 9.02 -4.15 -23.23
CA GLY A 71 9.79 -2.94 -23.50
C GLY A 71 9.68 -1.84 -22.45
N ALA A 72 9.19 -2.15 -21.24
CA ALA A 72 9.39 -1.27 -20.08
C ALA A 72 10.85 -1.32 -19.62
N GLN A 73 11.36 -0.21 -19.11
CA GLN A 73 12.61 -0.24 -18.37
C GLN A 73 12.32 -0.66 -16.93
N VAL A 74 12.74 -1.87 -16.56
CA VAL A 74 12.60 -2.39 -15.19
C VAL A 74 13.94 -2.32 -14.49
N VAL A 75 13.99 -1.72 -13.30
CA VAL A 75 15.20 -1.60 -12.46
C VAL A 75 14.89 -2.04 -11.05
N ASP A 76 15.83 -2.66 -10.37
CA ASP A 76 15.67 -3.01 -8.95
C ASP A 76 15.76 -1.76 -8.08
N ILE A 77 14.89 -1.67 -7.09
CA ILE A 77 14.88 -0.60 -6.08
C ILE A 77 15.04 -1.23 -4.70
N ASP A 78 16.14 -0.91 -4.05
CA ASP A 78 16.42 -1.32 -2.68
C ASP A 78 16.09 -0.19 -1.70
N LEU A 79 15.24 -0.49 -0.72
CA LEU A 79 14.95 0.43 0.36
C LEU A 79 16.02 0.30 1.46
N PRO A 80 16.55 1.42 1.99
CA PRO A 80 17.47 1.41 3.12
C PRO A 80 16.92 0.63 4.33
N ALA A 81 17.84 0.14 5.18
CA ALA A 81 17.47 -0.64 6.37
C ALA A 81 16.51 0.10 7.32
N SER A 82 16.54 1.43 7.34
CA SER A 82 15.61 2.27 8.12
C SER A 82 14.13 2.03 7.75
N PHE A 83 13.83 1.61 6.52
CA PHE A 83 12.46 1.27 6.13
C PHE A 83 11.91 0.02 6.82
N ALA A 84 12.75 -0.83 7.40
CA ALA A 84 12.28 -1.96 8.22
C ALA A 84 11.57 -1.50 9.51
N GLU A 85 11.89 -0.30 10.01
CA GLU A 85 11.29 0.27 11.22
C GLU A 85 9.96 1.00 10.97
N VAL A 86 9.55 1.15 9.70
CA VAL A 86 8.30 1.83 9.32
C VAL A 86 7.10 1.22 10.01
N LEU A 87 7.04 -0.11 10.12
CA LEU A 87 5.90 -0.81 10.72
C LEU A 87 5.75 -0.51 12.22
N ASP A 88 6.85 -0.40 12.96
CA ASP A 88 6.79 0.00 14.37
C ASP A 88 6.35 1.45 14.51
N ALA A 89 6.92 2.37 13.74
CA ALA A 89 6.51 3.76 13.74
C ALA A 89 5.03 3.93 13.32
N HIS A 90 4.58 3.22 12.28
CA HIS A 90 3.17 3.18 11.87
C HIS A 90 2.27 2.69 13.00
N ARG A 91 2.67 1.63 13.73
CA ARG A 91 1.93 1.09 14.87
C ARG A 91 1.71 2.16 15.93
N TRP A 92 2.74 2.88 16.33
CA TRP A 92 2.65 3.91 17.38
C TRP A 92 1.78 5.09 16.94
N VAL A 93 1.99 5.63 15.74
CA VAL A 93 1.16 6.72 15.21
C VAL A 93 -0.30 6.29 15.09
N SER A 94 -0.54 5.15 14.45
CA SER A 94 -1.87 4.61 14.21
C SER A 94 -2.62 4.33 15.50
N SER A 95 -1.98 3.68 16.48
CA SER A 95 -2.63 3.30 17.74
C SER A 95 -2.91 4.51 18.63
N PHE A 96 -1.97 5.46 18.72
CA PHE A 96 -2.16 6.69 19.49
C PHE A 96 -3.34 7.51 18.96
N GLU A 97 -3.40 7.74 17.66
CA GLU A 97 -4.50 8.50 17.05
C GLU A 97 -5.83 7.75 17.14
N PHE A 98 -5.81 6.42 16.99
CA PHE A 98 -6.98 5.59 17.14
C PHE A 98 -7.57 5.68 18.54
N ALA A 99 -6.76 5.53 19.58
CA ALA A 99 -7.23 5.63 20.97
C ALA A 99 -7.84 7.01 21.30
N ARG A 100 -7.30 8.08 20.71
CA ARG A 100 -7.87 9.43 20.84
C ARG A 100 -9.21 9.58 20.15
N ASN A 101 -9.33 9.06 18.92
CA ASN A 101 -10.59 9.10 18.17
C ASN A 101 -11.69 8.26 18.84
N PHE A 102 -11.32 7.17 19.51
CA PHE A 102 -12.21 6.28 20.26
C PHE A 102 -12.37 6.68 21.74
N ARG A 103 -12.01 7.90 22.10
CA ARG A 103 -12.05 8.35 23.50
C ARG A 103 -13.45 8.23 24.12
N HIS A 104 -14.51 8.52 23.36
CA HIS A 104 -15.87 8.41 23.84
C HIS A 104 -16.22 6.96 24.19
N GLU A 105 -15.96 6.02 23.27
CA GLU A 105 -16.22 4.59 23.43
C GLU A 105 -15.39 4.01 24.58
N VAL A 106 -14.11 4.38 24.65
CA VAL A 106 -13.22 3.96 25.74
C VAL A 106 -13.73 4.43 27.09
N THR A 107 -14.29 5.65 27.19
CA THR A 107 -14.74 6.23 28.47
C THR A 107 -16.12 5.70 28.89
N HIS A 108 -17.05 5.51 27.94
CA HIS A 108 -18.44 5.25 28.24
C HIS A 108 -18.93 3.85 27.87
N HIS A 109 -18.21 3.16 26.97
CA HIS A 109 -18.67 1.91 26.35
C HIS A 109 -17.58 0.82 26.32
N TRP A 110 -16.62 0.86 27.25
CA TRP A 110 -15.48 -0.07 27.31
C TRP A 110 -15.90 -1.54 27.14
N ASN A 111 -16.96 -1.95 27.82
CA ASN A 111 -17.43 -3.34 27.80
C ASN A 111 -18.05 -3.76 26.46
N LEU A 112 -18.38 -2.82 25.56
CA LEU A 112 -18.90 -3.10 24.23
C LEU A 112 -17.78 -3.20 23.19
N ILE A 113 -16.55 -2.83 23.54
CA ILE A 113 -15.38 -2.96 22.66
C ILE A 113 -14.90 -4.41 22.70
N SER A 114 -14.63 -5.00 21.53
CA SER A 114 -14.12 -6.37 21.46
C SER A 114 -12.79 -6.52 22.20
N GLU A 115 -12.55 -7.68 22.81
CA GLU A 115 -11.30 -7.98 23.52
C GLU A 115 -10.08 -7.81 22.59
N GLN A 116 -10.17 -8.29 21.35
CA GLN A 116 -9.11 -8.14 20.35
C GLN A 116 -8.70 -6.67 20.16
N LEU A 117 -9.67 -5.75 20.13
CA LEU A 117 -9.36 -4.32 19.98
C LEU A 117 -8.80 -3.69 21.27
N ARG A 118 -9.33 -4.12 22.43
CA ARG A 118 -8.87 -3.64 23.73
C ARG A 118 -7.42 -4.05 24.01
N GLU A 119 -7.10 -5.34 23.81
CA GLU A 119 -5.77 -5.90 24.08
C GLU A 119 -4.73 -5.64 22.98
N GLY A 120 -5.19 -5.20 21.81
CA GLY A 120 -4.35 -4.82 20.68
C GLY A 120 -4.17 -3.31 20.56
N ARG A 121 -4.78 -2.75 19.53
CA ARG A 121 -4.59 -1.36 19.09
C ARG A 121 -4.92 -0.31 20.17
N LEU A 122 -5.96 -0.52 20.99
CA LEU A 122 -6.30 0.40 22.08
C LEU A 122 -5.28 0.34 23.20
N LYS A 123 -4.80 -0.84 23.60
CA LYS A 123 -3.75 -1.00 24.62
C LYS A 123 -2.49 -0.24 24.23
N ASP A 124 -2.03 -0.43 22.99
CA ASP A 124 -0.89 0.29 22.45
C ASP A 124 -1.12 1.81 22.46
N GLY A 125 -2.28 2.25 22.00
CA GLY A 125 -2.60 3.67 21.88
C GLY A 125 -2.79 4.38 23.23
N LEU A 126 -3.37 3.72 24.22
CA LEU A 126 -3.53 4.26 25.58
C LEU A 126 -2.21 4.28 26.34
N GLY A 127 -1.31 3.32 26.07
CA GLY A 127 0.04 3.27 26.66
C GLY A 127 1.08 4.13 25.95
N CYS A 128 0.79 4.67 24.77
CA CYS A 128 1.72 5.47 23.98
C CYS A 128 1.84 6.89 24.57
N THR A 129 3.07 7.30 24.94
CA THR A 129 3.31 8.69 25.34
C THR A 129 3.28 9.64 24.15
N PHE A 130 3.08 10.93 24.44
CA PHE A 130 3.08 11.95 23.37
C PHE A 130 4.46 12.09 22.72
N GLU A 131 5.54 11.95 23.51
CA GLU A 131 6.91 11.95 23.00
C GLU A 131 7.11 10.80 22.00
N ARG A 132 6.72 9.57 22.35
CA ARG A 132 6.84 8.40 21.46
C ARG A 132 6.06 8.58 20.18
N TYR A 133 4.86 9.15 20.25
CA TYR A 133 4.06 9.50 19.08
C TYR A 133 4.78 10.53 18.18
N LEU A 134 5.36 11.58 18.76
CA LEU A 134 6.08 12.60 17.98
C LEU A 134 7.35 12.03 17.34
N GLU A 135 8.12 11.21 18.07
CA GLU A 135 9.30 10.52 17.53
C GLU A 135 8.94 9.67 16.32
N ALA A 136 7.89 8.83 16.44
CA ALA A 136 7.41 7.99 15.35
C ALA A 136 6.95 8.81 14.13
N ARG A 137 6.25 9.91 14.35
CA ARG A 137 5.84 10.83 13.26
C ARG A 137 7.03 11.46 12.56
N THR A 138 7.97 12.02 13.32
CA THR A 138 9.18 12.66 12.77
C THR A 138 10.01 11.65 11.96
N PHE A 139 10.13 10.42 12.47
CA PHE A 139 10.80 9.33 11.75
C PHE A 139 10.12 9.06 10.39
N LEU A 140 8.79 8.88 10.37
CA LEU A 140 8.06 8.67 9.11
C LEU A 140 8.16 9.88 8.15
N GLU A 141 8.16 11.11 8.67
CA GLU A 141 8.36 12.32 7.87
C GLU A 141 9.74 12.34 7.20
N GLY A 142 10.79 11.91 7.91
CA GLY A 142 12.13 11.75 7.35
C GLY A 142 12.15 10.76 6.16
N LEU A 143 11.58 9.56 6.34
CA LEU A 143 11.53 8.56 5.27
C LEU A 143 10.67 8.99 4.07
N ARG A 144 9.58 9.74 4.31
CA ARG A 144 8.77 10.33 3.23
C ARG A 144 9.57 11.33 2.40
N ALA A 145 10.48 12.07 3.02
CA ALA A 145 11.36 13.01 2.33
C ALA A 145 12.47 12.30 1.52
N GLU A 146 12.93 11.13 1.98
CA GLU A 146 13.93 10.32 1.29
C GLU A 146 13.36 9.53 0.10
N LEU A 147 12.13 9.05 0.20
CA LEU A 147 11.52 8.13 -0.78
C LEU A 147 11.61 8.61 -2.23
N PRO A 148 11.34 9.90 -2.57
CA PRO A 148 11.44 10.35 -3.96
C PRO A 148 12.84 10.18 -4.57
N ALA A 149 13.91 10.36 -3.79
CA ALA A 149 15.27 10.17 -4.27
C ALA A 149 15.59 8.68 -4.49
N LEU A 150 15.03 7.78 -3.67
CA LEU A 150 15.17 6.33 -3.81
C LEU A 150 14.43 5.79 -5.04
N VAL A 151 13.22 6.28 -5.28
CA VAL A 151 12.41 5.91 -6.46
C VAL A 151 13.02 6.49 -7.75
N GLY A 152 13.70 7.64 -7.65
CA GLY A 152 14.38 8.29 -8.76
C GLY A 152 13.42 8.69 -9.88
N ASP A 153 13.78 8.35 -11.11
CA ASP A 153 13.01 8.65 -12.33
C ASP A 153 12.06 7.51 -12.77
N CYS A 154 11.78 6.54 -11.89
CA CYS A 154 10.75 5.54 -12.15
C CYS A 154 9.36 6.19 -12.13
N ASP A 155 8.49 5.79 -13.05
CA ASP A 155 7.10 6.26 -13.09
C ASP A 155 6.26 5.64 -11.98
N LEU A 156 6.59 4.39 -11.60
CA LEU A 156 5.95 3.64 -10.54
C LEU A 156 6.90 2.57 -9.96
N LEU A 157 6.54 2.05 -8.76
CA LEU A 157 7.12 0.82 -8.26
C LEU A 157 6.15 -0.35 -8.45
N LEU A 158 6.70 -1.54 -8.75
CA LEU A 158 6.02 -2.83 -8.70
C LEU A 158 6.45 -3.56 -7.42
N THR A 159 5.49 -4.03 -6.64
CA THR A 159 5.75 -4.74 -5.37
C THR A 159 4.61 -5.71 -5.02
N ALA A 160 4.76 -6.45 -3.92
CA ALA A 160 3.72 -7.33 -3.41
C ALA A 160 2.64 -6.57 -2.62
N PRO A 161 1.34 -6.86 -2.83
CA PRO A 161 0.25 -6.30 -2.04
C PRO A 161 0.07 -7.01 -0.68
N CYS A 162 0.46 -8.27 -0.60
CA CYS A 162 0.34 -9.15 0.56
C CYS A 162 1.34 -10.31 0.45
N ASN A 163 1.34 -11.21 1.43
CA ASN A 163 2.26 -12.34 1.45
C ASN A 163 1.90 -13.48 0.47
N GLY A 164 0.67 -13.58 0.01
CA GLY A 164 0.22 -14.64 -0.88
C GLY A 164 -1.28 -14.61 -1.14
N GLU A 165 -1.92 -15.78 -1.23
CA GLU A 165 -3.36 -15.90 -1.35
C GLU A 165 -4.10 -15.49 -0.07
N ALA A 166 -5.40 -15.23 -0.19
CA ALA A 166 -6.25 -14.97 0.97
C ALA A 166 -6.21 -16.17 1.95
N PRO A 167 -6.12 -15.92 3.26
CA PRO A 167 -6.16 -16.99 4.26
C PRO A 167 -7.46 -17.82 4.17
N ILE A 168 -7.34 -19.13 4.45
CA ILE A 168 -8.51 -20.00 4.48
C ILE A 168 -9.40 -19.66 5.68
N GLY A 169 -10.69 -19.52 5.44
CA GLY A 169 -11.70 -19.24 6.48
C GLY A 169 -11.91 -17.74 6.72
N THR A 170 -12.55 -17.39 7.85
CA THR A 170 -12.97 -16.04 8.20
C THR A 170 -12.38 -15.53 9.51
N SER A 171 -11.44 -16.27 10.10
CA SER A 171 -10.83 -15.92 11.40
C SER A 171 -9.81 -14.77 11.29
N THR A 172 -9.25 -14.56 10.11
CA THR A 172 -8.27 -13.50 9.83
C THR A 172 -8.44 -12.97 8.41
N THR A 173 -8.08 -11.72 8.21
CA THR A 173 -8.00 -11.08 6.88
C THR A 173 -6.58 -11.07 6.31
N GLY A 174 -5.64 -11.74 6.96
CA GLY A 174 -4.23 -11.74 6.57
C GLY A 174 -3.41 -10.63 7.24
N ASN A 175 -2.20 -10.43 6.72
CA ASN A 175 -1.23 -9.51 7.27
C ASN A 175 -1.28 -8.14 6.55
N PRO A 176 -1.55 -7.01 7.25
CA PRO A 176 -1.65 -5.69 6.64
C PRO A 176 -0.28 -5.01 6.39
N TYR A 177 0.84 -5.63 6.72
CA TYR A 177 2.16 -4.97 6.75
C TYR A 177 2.59 -4.41 5.39
N PHE A 178 2.29 -5.14 4.30
CA PHE A 178 2.60 -4.68 2.95
C PHE A 178 1.89 -3.37 2.60
N SER A 179 0.62 -3.23 2.97
CA SER A 179 -0.13 -1.99 2.78
C SER A 179 0.28 -0.91 3.77
N ALA A 180 0.59 -1.27 5.03
CA ALA A 180 0.98 -0.32 6.08
C ALA A 180 2.26 0.43 5.73
N LEU A 181 3.24 -0.22 5.09
CA LEU A 181 4.46 0.42 4.60
C LEU A 181 4.12 1.63 3.70
N TRP A 182 3.31 1.42 2.67
CA TRP A 182 3.02 2.46 1.69
C TRP A 182 2.02 3.50 2.19
N THR A 183 1.08 3.09 3.04
CA THR A 183 0.21 4.01 3.78
C THR A 183 1.03 4.98 4.62
N ALA A 184 2.05 4.47 5.32
CA ALA A 184 2.97 5.32 6.10
C ALA A 184 3.75 6.29 5.21
N MET A 185 4.04 5.94 3.97
CA MET A 185 4.77 6.79 3.02
C MET A 185 3.89 7.85 2.33
N HIS A 186 2.57 7.82 2.50
CA HIS A 186 1.61 8.76 1.87
C HIS A 186 1.69 8.77 0.33
N VAL A 187 1.87 7.61 -0.27
CA VAL A 187 1.92 7.43 -1.72
C VAL A 187 0.67 6.74 -2.23
N PRO A 188 0.19 7.04 -3.44
CA PRO A 188 -0.92 6.31 -4.03
C PRO A 188 -0.52 4.88 -4.38
N CYS A 189 -1.43 3.95 -4.09
CA CYS A 189 -1.25 2.53 -4.35
C CYS A 189 -2.44 2.00 -5.16
N LEU A 190 -2.16 1.14 -6.13
CA LEU A 190 -3.16 0.42 -6.89
C LEU A 190 -2.79 -1.06 -6.96
N THR A 191 -3.71 -1.94 -6.60
CA THR A 191 -3.52 -3.39 -6.76
C THR A 191 -4.32 -3.89 -7.96
N LEU A 192 -3.65 -4.59 -8.88
CA LEU A 192 -4.24 -5.26 -10.03
C LEU A 192 -4.29 -6.78 -9.74
N PRO A 193 -5.46 -7.43 -9.78
CA PRO A 193 -5.61 -8.87 -9.53
C PRO A 193 -5.23 -9.68 -10.79
N LEU A 194 -3.94 -9.75 -11.11
CA LEU A 194 -3.44 -10.27 -12.38
C LEU A 194 -3.13 -11.77 -12.37
N PHE A 195 -3.00 -12.38 -11.20
CA PHE A 195 -2.52 -13.75 -11.09
C PHE A 195 -3.51 -14.62 -10.32
N THR A 196 -3.37 -15.93 -10.54
CA THR A 196 -4.07 -16.96 -9.77
C THR A 196 -3.03 -17.78 -9.01
N GLY A 197 -3.23 -17.92 -7.73
CA GLY A 197 -2.36 -18.71 -6.87
C GLY A 197 -2.67 -20.21 -6.92
N PRO A 198 -1.90 -21.04 -6.20
CA PRO A 198 -1.99 -22.50 -6.27
C PRO A 198 -3.32 -23.07 -5.79
N ASN A 199 -4.07 -22.36 -4.95
CA ASN A 199 -5.40 -22.78 -4.48
C ASN A 199 -6.55 -22.12 -5.28
N GLY A 200 -6.25 -21.46 -6.37
CA GLY A 200 -7.23 -20.81 -7.25
C GLY A 200 -7.69 -19.43 -6.78
N MET A 201 -7.09 -18.86 -5.74
CA MET A 201 -7.41 -17.53 -5.27
C MET A 201 -6.58 -16.46 -6.02
N PRO A 202 -7.13 -15.23 -6.18
CA PRO A 202 -6.39 -14.17 -6.86
C PRO A 202 -5.17 -13.71 -6.05
N ILE A 203 -4.08 -13.45 -6.76
CA ILE A 203 -2.89 -12.77 -6.25
C ILE A 203 -2.71 -11.49 -7.08
N GLY A 204 -2.44 -10.38 -6.41
CA GLY A 204 -2.29 -9.07 -7.05
C GLY A 204 -0.84 -8.68 -7.31
N ALA A 205 -0.67 -7.75 -8.24
CA ALA A 205 0.51 -6.92 -8.34
C ALA A 205 0.18 -5.53 -7.79
N GLN A 206 0.97 -5.03 -6.84
CA GLN A 206 0.77 -3.70 -6.29
C GLN A 206 1.68 -2.70 -7.01
N LEU A 207 1.06 -1.63 -7.49
CA LEU A 207 1.72 -0.51 -8.13
C LEU A 207 1.71 0.68 -7.18
N ILE A 208 2.87 1.30 -6.99
CA ILE A 208 3.06 2.44 -6.09
C ILE A 208 3.45 3.64 -6.95
N GLY A 209 2.72 4.73 -6.83
CA GLY A 209 3.00 5.97 -7.55
C GLY A 209 3.71 7.01 -6.69
N HIS A 210 4.06 8.13 -7.29
CA HIS A 210 4.56 9.30 -6.58
C HIS A 210 3.43 10.03 -5.84
N ARG A 211 3.76 10.62 -4.69
CA ARG A 211 2.80 11.37 -3.89
C ARG A 211 2.10 12.44 -4.69
N ASN A 212 0.77 12.50 -4.59
CA ASN A 212 -0.11 13.42 -5.33
C ASN A 212 -0.09 13.23 -6.87
N ARG A 213 0.37 12.07 -7.35
CA ARG A 213 0.43 11.74 -8.78
C ARG A 213 -0.48 10.56 -9.14
N ASP A 214 -1.63 10.44 -8.49
CA ASP A 214 -2.59 9.34 -8.66
C ASP A 214 -2.95 9.09 -10.13
N ARG A 215 -3.21 10.16 -10.90
CA ARG A 215 -3.56 10.04 -12.31
C ARG A 215 -2.43 9.41 -13.13
N GLN A 216 -1.18 9.79 -12.86
CA GLN A 216 -0.02 9.20 -13.53
C GLN A 216 0.11 7.71 -13.21
N LEU A 217 -0.14 7.33 -11.95
CA LEU A 217 -0.20 5.92 -11.55
C LEU A 217 -1.29 5.16 -12.31
N LEU A 218 -2.49 5.73 -12.44
CA LEU A 218 -3.60 5.10 -13.17
C LEU A 218 -3.29 4.96 -14.67
N ASP A 219 -2.69 5.98 -15.30
CA ASP A 219 -2.27 5.89 -16.70
C ASP A 219 -1.21 4.79 -16.92
N ALA A 220 -0.18 4.73 -16.08
CA ALA A 220 0.85 3.70 -16.15
C ALA A 220 0.29 2.30 -15.85
N ALA A 221 -0.65 2.20 -14.90
CA ALA A 221 -1.31 0.95 -14.54
C ALA A 221 -2.12 0.36 -15.70
N ARG A 222 -2.70 1.18 -16.58
CA ARG A 222 -3.37 0.69 -17.80
C ARG A 222 -2.40 -0.07 -18.70
N TRP A 223 -1.18 0.44 -18.87
CA TRP A 223 -0.16 -0.25 -19.64
C TRP A 223 0.25 -1.58 -18.99
N VAL A 224 0.47 -1.58 -17.68
CA VAL A 224 0.81 -2.80 -16.92
C VAL A 224 -0.31 -3.84 -17.04
N SER A 225 -1.57 -3.41 -16.82
CA SER A 225 -2.74 -4.29 -16.93
C SER A 225 -2.90 -4.89 -18.34
N ALA A 226 -2.73 -4.09 -19.38
CA ALA A 226 -2.82 -4.56 -20.76
C ALA A 226 -1.67 -5.51 -21.16
N THR A 227 -0.52 -5.42 -20.48
CA THR A 227 0.65 -6.26 -20.78
C THR A 227 0.62 -7.60 -20.06
N LEU A 228 0.09 -7.63 -18.84
CA LEU A 228 0.09 -8.82 -17.97
C LEU A 228 -1.25 -9.57 -17.95
N GLY A 229 -2.36 -8.89 -18.18
CA GLY A 229 -3.72 -9.48 -18.26
C GLY A 229 -4.04 -9.86 -19.67
#